data_599ddc136d20b7127c0d7435d2efa502
#
_entry.id   599ddc136d20b7127c0d7435d2efa502
#
_cell.length_a   1.000
_cell.length_b   1.000
_cell.length_c   1.000
_cell.angle_alpha   90.00
_cell.angle_beta   90.00
_cell.angle_gamma   90.00
#
_symmetry.space_group_name_H-M   'P 1'
#
loop_
_entity.id
_entity.type
_entity.pdbx_description
1 polymer ?
#
loop_
_entity_poly.entity_id
_entity_poly.type
_entity_poly.pdbx_seq_one_letter_code
_entity_poly.pdbx_strand_id
1 'polypeptide(L)'
;MRAILTPEIAHQTGIVLLKPGRELLPMFRGRVLVCTPSGDVSNLPSGLINESAQPLLDEPLLKSFLADERVIDAAGGWEAHVTWVQKIRSCQQHEKDSYHHHDYTTLRTERGAVCLCYTHDNFCRANGAPAQLEEVAADNLSRWIIESACIQMGLGADHLMTLPELCWWACIREVIDLIPEAPARRVLRMPVEKPATGPMLEADINPARAAREVIQEAVESVKQVMTIKADPDSPQSFMARPKRLRWNNEKYTRWVKVQPCACCNKPADDPHHIIGHGQGGMGTKAHDLFVIPLC
;
A
#
# COMPACT_ATOMS: atom_id res chain seq x y z
N MET A 1 -8.65 -2.66 -18.76
CA MET A 1 -8.63 -2.12 -20.14
C MET A 1 -8.95 -0.64 -20.08
N ARG A 2 -8.07 0.24 -20.64
CA ARG A 2 -8.20 1.71 -20.66
C ARG A 2 -8.08 2.19 -22.10
N ALA A 3 -8.76 3.32 -22.42
CA ALA A 3 -8.66 3.91 -23.75
C ALA A 3 -8.73 5.44 -23.67
N ILE A 4 -8.08 6.12 -24.56
CA ILE A 4 -8.20 7.57 -24.77
C ILE A 4 -9.19 7.83 -25.87
N LEU A 5 -10.15 8.69 -25.60
CA LEU A 5 -11.13 9.13 -26.57
C LEU A 5 -11.17 10.66 -26.59
N THR A 6 -11.16 11.22 -27.79
CA THR A 6 -11.33 12.66 -27.96
C THR A 6 -12.82 12.97 -27.99
N PRO A 7 -13.34 13.81 -27.08
CA PRO A 7 -14.75 14.15 -27.05
C PRO A 7 -15.10 15.19 -28.13
N GLU A 8 -16.25 15.02 -28.76
CA GLU A 8 -16.93 16.08 -29.51
C GLU A 8 -18.02 16.72 -28.65
N ILE A 9 -17.92 18.02 -28.40
CA ILE A 9 -18.83 18.73 -27.50
C ILE A 9 -19.88 19.47 -28.31
N ALA A 10 -21.15 19.10 -28.15
CA ALA A 10 -22.29 19.83 -28.67
C ALA A 10 -22.79 20.83 -27.62
N HIS A 11 -22.18 22.02 -27.59
CA HIS A 11 -22.43 23.04 -26.55
C HIS A 11 -23.90 23.44 -26.42
N GLN A 12 -24.64 23.50 -27.52
CA GLN A 12 -26.06 23.94 -27.54
C GLN A 12 -26.98 22.92 -26.83
N THR A 13 -26.66 21.66 -26.87
CA THR A 13 -27.48 20.59 -26.34
C THR A 13 -26.95 20.01 -25.03
N GLY A 14 -25.72 20.40 -24.61
CA GLY A 14 -25.04 19.84 -23.42
C GLY A 14 -24.66 18.38 -23.58
N ILE A 15 -24.48 17.91 -24.82
CA ILE A 15 -24.14 16.52 -25.12
C ILE A 15 -22.66 16.41 -25.45
N VAL A 16 -22.01 15.37 -24.90
CA VAL A 16 -20.66 14.96 -25.26
C VAL A 16 -20.73 13.65 -26.04
N LEU A 17 -20.16 13.63 -27.24
CA LEU A 17 -20.10 12.46 -28.09
C LEU A 17 -18.69 11.87 -28.03
N LEU A 18 -18.61 10.57 -27.74
CA LEU A 18 -17.39 9.80 -27.80
C LEU A 18 -17.47 8.80 -28.96
N LYS A 19 -16.45 8.75 -29.82
CA LYS A 19 -16.38 7.84 -30.95
C LYS A 19 -15.33 6.75 -30.69
N PRO A 20 -15.69 5.63 -30.02
CA PRO A 20 -14.74 4.61 -29.61
C PRO A 20 -14.22 3.75 -30.77
N GLY A 21 -14.83 3.80 -31.94
CA GLY A 21 -14.54 2.83 -33.02
C GLY A 21 -15.09 1.43 -32.71
N ARG A 22 -15.03 0.56 -33.70
CA ARG A 22 -15.62 -0.81 -33.57
C ARG A 22 -14.92 -1.65 -32.51
N GLU A 23 -13.62 -1.50 -32.34
CA GLU A 23 -12.81 -2.29 -31.42
C GLU A 23 -13.12 -2.00 -29.95
N LEU A 24 -13.44 -0.75 -29.62
CA LEU A 24 -13.71 -0.31 -28.24
C LEU A 24 -15.21 -0.32 -27.91
N LEU A 25 -16.12 -0.53 -28.86
CA LEU A 25 -17.55 -0.61 -28.59
C LEU A 25 -17.92 -1.61 -27.48
N PRO A 26 -17.27 -2.79 -27.35
CA PRO A 26 -17.58 -3.72 -26.26
C PRO A 26 -17.38 -3.14 -24.86
N MET A 27 -16.53 -2.11 -24.67
CA MET A 27 -16.30 -1.46 -23.39
C MET A 27 -17.55 -0.67 -22.92
N PHE A 28 -18.44 -0.28 -23.82
CA PHE A 28 -19.61 0.56 -23.54
C PHE A 28 -20.88 -0.24 -23.30
N ARG A 29 -20.80 -1.56 -23.03
CA ARG A 29 -21.96 -2.40 -22.72
C ARG A 29 -22.60 -2.14 -21.36
N GLY A 30 -21.95 -1.34 -20.51
CA GLY A 30 -22.42 -1.02 -19.18
C GLY A 30 -22.05 0.39 -18.77
N ARG A 31 -21.92 0.60 -17.46
CA ARG A 31 -21.48 1.89 -16.92
C ARG A 31 -19.98 2.05 -17.16
N VAL A 32 -19.59 3.23 -17.61
CA VAL A 32 -18.18 3.61 -17.81
C VAL A 32 -17.83 4.79 -16.91
N LEU A 33 -16.62 4.79 -16.39
CA LEU A 33 -16.05 5.93 -15.69
C LEU A 33 -15.23 6.75 -16.70
N VAL A 34 -15.54 8.03 -16.81
CA VAL A 34 -14.82 8.99 -17.66
C VAL A 34 -13.97 9.87 -16.76
N CYS A 35 -12.69 9.96 -17.01
CA CYS A 35 -11.76 10.83 -16.29
C CYS A 35 -10.81 11.55 -17.24
N THR A 36 -10.23 12.66 -16.79
CA THR A 36 -9.18 13.34 -17.55
C THR A 36 -7.90 12.50 -17.51
N PRO A 37 -7.18 12.38 -18.65
CA PRO A 37 -5.94 11.61 -18.68
C PRO A 37 -4.87 12.25 -17.78
N SER A 38 -4.06 11.43 -17.13
CA SER A 38 -2.86 11.88 -16.42
C SER A 38 -1.78 12.34 -17.39
N GLY A 39 -0.78 13.11 -16.88
CA GLY A 39 0.27 13.70 -17.72
C GLY A 39 0.96 12.73 -18.65
N ASP A 40 1.20 11.49 -18.21
CA ASP A 40 1.93 10.47 -18.98
C ASP A 40 1.18 9.97 -20.22
N VAL A 41 -0.15 10.01 -20.19
CA VAL A 41 -1.00 9.49 -21.27
C VAL A 41 -1.76 10.59 -22.02
N SER A 42 -1.65 11.86 -21.58
CA SER A 42 -2.40 12.98 -22.15
C SER A 42 -2.09 13.23 -23.64
N ASN A 43 -0.89 12.90 -24.08
CA ASN A 43 -0.41 13.12 -25.45
C ASN A 43 -0.55 11.89 -26.36
N LEU A 44 -1.11 10.78 -25.85
CA LEU A 44 -1.31 9.59 -26.67
C LEU A 44 -2.48 9.81 -27.65
N PRO A 45 -2.43 9.20 -28.85
CA PRO A 45 -3.55 9.24 -29.78
C PRO A 45 -4.78 8.55 -29.21
N SER A 46 -5.97 8.91 -29.72
CA SER A 46 -7.22 8.21 -29.37
C SER A 46 -7.12 6.74 -29.76
N GLY A 47 -7.51 5.87 -28.84
CA GLY A 47 -7.46 4.43 -29.03
C GLY A 47 -7.29 3.68 -27.72
N LEU A 48 -7.09 2.38 -27.85
CA LEU A 48 -6.79 1.51 -26.71
C LEU A 48 -5.42 1.92 -26.13
N ILE A 49 -5.38 2.15 -24.83
CA ILE A 49 -4.10 2.30 -24.14
C ILE A 49 -3.59 0.88 -23.92
N ASN A 50 -2.45 0.57 -24.53
CA ASN A 50 -1.75 -0.67 -24.23
C ASN A 50 -1.53 -0.74 -22.71
N GLU A 51 -1.61 -1.94 -22.15
CA GLU A 51 -1.33 -2.14 -20.73
C GLU A 51 -0.04 -1.43 -20.40
N SER A 52 -0.14 -0.44 -19.53
CA SER A 52 1.03 0.34 -19.12
C SER A 52 2.03 -0.64 -18.52
N ALA A 53 3.22 -0.69 -19.07
CA ALA A 53 4.30 -1.47 -18.49
C ALA A 53 4.45 -1.05 -17.02
N GLN A 54 4.52 -2.01 -16.12
CA GLN A 54 4.75 -1.72 -14.70
C GLN A 54 6.12 -1.05 -14.55
N PRO A 55 6.21 0.18 -14.02
CA PRO A 55 7.48 0.92 -13.98
C PRO A 55 8.58 0.20 -13.21
N LEU A 56 8.19 -0.65 -12.24
CA LEU A 56 9.14 -1.40 -11.41
C LEU A 56 9.79 -2.58 -12.14
N LEU A 57 9.24 -3.02 -13.29
CA LEU A 57 9.84 -4.07 -14.10
C LEU A 57 11.13 -3.60 -14.79
N ASP A 58 11.19 -2.32 -15.10
CA ASP A 58 12.35 -1.70 -15.77
C ASP A 58 13.43 -1.23 -14.78
N GLU A 59 13.21 -1.40 -13.45
CA GLU A 59 14.16 -0.96 -12.42
C GLU A 59 15.27 -2.02 -12.22
N PRO A 60 16.51 -1.79 -12.73
CA PRO A 60 17.57 -2.80 -12.69
C PRO A 60 17.93 -3.24 -11.27
N LEU A 61 17.80 -2.33 -10.29
CA LEU A 61 18.14 -2.59 -8.90
C LEU A 61 17.17 -3.55 -8.21
N LEU A 62 15.98 -3.76 -8.77
CA LEU A 62 14.99 -4.69 -8.20
C LEU A 62 15.07 -6.10 -8.79
N LYS A 63 15.86 -6.33 -9.84
CA LYS A 63 15.93 -7.65 -10.50
C LYS A 63 16.36 -8.77 -9.55
N SER A 64 17.34 -8.53 -8.69
CA SER A 64 17.78 -9.52 -7.69
C SER A 64 16.71 -9.76 -6.63
N PHE A 65 16.02 -8.72 -6.18
CA PHE A 65 14.90 -8.83 -5.24
C PHE A 65 13.75 -9.66 -5.81
N LEU A 66 13.33 -9.37 -7.05
CA LEU A 66 12.22 -10.07 -7.71
C LEU A 66 12.56 -11.53 -8.10
N ALA A 67 13.84 -11.91 -8.08
CA ALA A 67 14.29 -13.29 -8.35
C ALA A 67 14.58 -14.11 -7.08
N ASP A 68 14.46 -13.52 -5.89
CA ASP A 68 14.76 -14.19 -4.63
C ASP A 68 13.65 -15.17 -4.23
N GLU A 69 14.01 -16.37 -3.79
CA GLU A 69 13.05 -17.40 -3.40
C GLU A 69 12.10 -16.96 -2.27
N ARG A 70 12.58 -16.20 -1.30
CA ARG A 70 11.75 -15.67 -0.21
C ARG A 70 10.68 -14.70 -0.74
N VAL A 71 11.00 -13.93 -1.76
CA VAL A 71 10.05 -13.02 -2.42
C VAL A 71 9.02 -13.80 -3.24
N ILE A 72 9.47 -14.86 -3.94
CA ILE A 72 8.60 -15.77 -4.68
C ILE A 72 7.59 -16.42 -3.71
N ASP A 73 8.07 -16.94 -2.58
CA ASP A 73 7.21 -17.55 -1.57
C ASP A 73 6.24 -16.53 -0.94
N ALA A 74 6.71 -15.32 -0.66
CA ALA A 74 5.88 -14.23 -0.15
C ALA A 74 4.76 -13.82 -1.12
N ALA A 75 5.02 -13.91 -2.44
CA ALA A 75 4.04 -13.64 -3.49
C ALA A 75 3.00 -14.76 -3.66
N GLY A 76 3.29 -15.98 -3.19
CA GLY A 76 2.38 -17.15 -3.25
C GLY A 76 3.04 -18.45 -3.71
N GLY A 77 4.35 -18.44 -3.95
CA GLY A 77 5.15 -19.59 -4.29
C GLY A 77 5.10 -20.00 -5.77
N TRP A 78 5.95 -20.92 -6.13
CA TRP A 78 6.13 -21.37 -7.51
C TRP A 78 4.87 -21.96 -8.17
N GLU A 79 4.03 -22.66 -7.42
CA GLU A 79 2.80 -23.25 -7.98
C GLU A 79 1.80 -22.17 -8.40
N ALA A 80 1.69 -21.10 -7.63
CA ALA A 80 0.86 -19.96 -8.00
C ALA A 80 1.39 -19.23 -9.23
N HIS A 81 2.73 -19.08 -9.36
CA HIS A 81 3.35 -18.53 -10.55
C HIS A 81 3.06 -19.38 -11.80
N VAL A 82 3.26 -20.69 -11.74
CA VAL A 82 2.95 -21.62 -12.83
C VAL A 82 1.48 -21.51 -13.23
N THR A 83 0.56 -21.45 -12.25
CA THR A 83 -0.88 -21.28 -12.49
C THR A 83 -1.19 -19.95 -13.17
N TRP A 84 -0.45 -18.88 -12.81
CA TRP A 84 -0.61 -17.58 -13.45
C TRP A 84 -0.14 -17.62 -14.92
N VAL A 85 1.02 -18.25 -15.20
CA VAL A 85 1.55 -18.41 -16.57
C VAL A 85 0.58 -19.21 -17.46
N GLN A 86 -0.12 -20.22 -16.93
CA GLN A 86 -1.12 -20.99 -17.68
C GLN A 86 -2.27 -20.14 -18.22
N LYS A 87 -2.56 -18.98 -17.60
CA LYS A 87 -3.62 -18.07 -18.05
C LYS A 87 -3.22 -17.26 -19.28
N ILE A 88 -1.95 -17.21 -19.65
CA ILE A 88 -1.44 -16.46 -20.84
C ILE A 88 -2.05 -17.02 -22.13
N ARG A 89 -2.18 -18.35 -22.25
CA ARG A 89 -2.82 -19.05 -23.38
C ARG A 89 -2.31 -18.62 -24.77
N SER A 90 -1.03 -18.30 -24.84
CA SER A 90 -0.33 -18.00 -26.10
C SER A 90 1.11 -18.48 -25.99
N CYS A 91 1.66 -19.00 -27.10
CA CYS A 91 3.06 -19.41 -27.10
C CYS A 91 3.97 -18.18 -27.01
N GLN A 92 4.87 -18.17 -26.05
CA GLN A 92 5.81 -17.06 -25.81
C GLN A 92 7.14 -17.21 -26.57
N GLN A 93 7.31 -18.32 -27.29
CA GLN A 93 8.40 -18.45 -28.25
C GLN A 93 8.01 -17.70 -29.54
N HIS A 94 8.65 -16.57 -29.81
CA HIS A 94 8.38 -15.73 -30.97
C HIS A 94 9.35 -16.04 -32.13
N GLU A 95 9.09 -17.12 -32.84
CA GLU A 95 9.75 -17.35 -34.14
C GLU A 95 8.80 -16.96 -35.29
N LYS A 96 9.24 -16.06 -36.18
CA LYS A 96 8.40 -15.43 -37.20
C LYS A 96 7.72 -16.39 -38.18
N ASP A 97 8.24 -17.62 -38.36
CA ASP A 97 7.80 -18.58 -39.39
C ASP A 97 7.40 -19.96 -38.82
N SER A 98 7.24 -20.09 -37.49
CA SER A 98 6.86 -21.36 -36.89
C SER A 98 5.36 -21.49 -36.71
N TYR A 99 4.81 -22.67 -37.01
CA TYR A 99 3.43 -23.02 -36.72
C TYR A 99 3.26 -23.25 -35.22
N HIS A 100 2.28 -22.57 -34.60
CA HIS A 100 1.94 -22.75 -33.19
C HIS A 100 0.68 -23.59 -33.04
N HIS A 101 0.75 -24.64 -32.24
CA HIS A 101 -0.42 -25.40 -31.84
C HIS A 101 -1.26 -24.59 -30.83
N HIS A 102 -2.55 -24.94 -30.72
CA HIS A 102 -3.46 -24.31 -29.75
C HIS A 102 -3.44 -25.00 -28.37
N ASP A 103 -2.68 -26.09 -28.24
CA ASP A 103 -2.47 -26.78 -26.97
C ASP A 103 -1.26 -26.15 -26.28
N TYR A 104 -1.52 -25.53 -25.13
CA TYR A 104 -0.50 -24.78 -24.37
C TYR A 104 -0.14 -25.52 -23.11
N THR A 105 1.14 -25.54 -22.80
CA THR A 105 1.71 -26.07 -21.58
C THR A 105 2.57 -25.01 -20.90
N THR A 106 2.91 -25.23 -19.63
CA THR A 106 3.84 -24.36 -18.91
C THR A 106 5.16 -25.09 -18.71
N LEU A 107 6.22 -24.46 -19.17
CA LEU A 107 7.58 -24.91 -18.90
C LEU A 107 8.19 -24.04 -17.81
N ARG A 108 8.61 -24.69 -16.70
CA ARG A 108 9.42 -24.04 -15.67
C ARG A 108 10.87 -24.04 -16.14
N THR A 109 11.51 -22.88 -16.04
CA THR A 109 12.93 -22.65 -16.35
C THR A 109 13.69 -22.28 -15.08
N GLU A 110 14.99 -22.01 -15.19
CA GLU A 110 15.81 -21.56 -14.06
C GLU A 110 15.38 -20.16 -13.56
N ARG A 111 14.89 -19.30 -14.42
CA ARG A 111 14.57 -17.90 -14.12
C ARG A 111 13.08 -17.61 -13.97
N GLY A 112 12.21 -18.57 -14.17
CA GLY A 112 10.77 -18.39 -14.08
C GLY A 112 9.98 -19.50 -14.74
N ALA A 113 8.89 -19.14 -15.40
CA ALA A 113 8.09 -20.05 -16.20
C ALA A 113 7.54 -19.35 -17.45
N VAL A 114 7.28 -20.13 -18.50
CA VAL A 114 6.77 -19.66 -19.78
C VAL A 114 5.64 -20.53 -20.29
N CYS A 115 4.70 -19.93 -21.04
CA CYS A 115 3.64 -20.64 -21.73
C CYS A 115 4.11 -20.98 -23.15
N LEU A 116 4.11 -22.26 -23.49
CA LEU A 116 4.57 -22.74 -24.81
C LEU A 116 3.50 -23.60 -25.46
N CYS A 117 3.47 -23.60 -26.77
CA CYS A 117 2.71 -24.63 -27.50
C CYS A 117 3.42 -25.98 -27.43
N TYR A 118 2.70 -27.05 -27.68
CA TYR A 118 3.20 -28.45 -27.60
C TYR A 118 4.54 -28.64 -28.31
N THR A 119 4.71 -28.12 -29.51
CA THR A 119 5.97 -28.27 -30.29
C THR A 119 7.15 -27.60 -29.61
N HIS A 120 6.98 -26.33 -29.19
CA HIS A 120 8.06 -25.60 -28.54
C HIS A 120 8.36 -26.09 -27.12
N ASP A 121 7.37 -26.58 -26.39
CA ASP A 121 7.60 -27.23 -25.08
C ASP A 121 8.46 -28.46 -25.23
N ASN A 122 8.14 -29.37 -26.18
CA ASN A 122 8.94 -30.57 -26.43
C ASN A 122 10.37 -30.23 -26.87
N PHE A 123 10.53 -29.21 -27.74
CA PHE A 123 11.84 -28.76 -28.16
C PHE A 123 12.68 -28.25 -26.99
N CYS A 124 12.11 -27.39 -26.16
CA CYS A 124 12.80 -26.83 -24.97
C CYS A 124 13.13 -27.91 -23.93
N ARG A 125 12.25 -28.88 -23.72
CA ARG A 125 12.54 -30.02 -22.81
C ARG A 125 13.70 -30.89 -23.31
N ALA A 126 13.84 -31.05 -24.61
CA ALA A 126 14.90 -31.86 -25.20
C ALA A 126 16.25 -31.11 -25.30
N ASN A 127 16.24 -29.80 -25.52
CA ASN A 127 17.43 -29.02 -25.86
C ASN A 127 17.78 -27.92 -24.85
N GLY A 128 16.94 -27.70 -23.85
CA GLY A 128 17.02 -26.55 -22.94
C GLY A 128 16.31 -25.32 -23.47
N ALA A 129 15.95 -24.41 -22.58
CA ALA A 129 15.34 -23.15 -22.95
C ALA A 129 16.40 -22.18 -23.52
N PRO A 130 16.17 -21.56 -24.67
CA PRO A 130 17.09 -20.56 -25.20
C PRO A 130 17.11 -19.30 -24.31
N ALA A 131 18.24 -18.58 -24.31
CA ALA A 131 18.46 -17.41 -23.46
C ALA A 131 17.34 -16.34 -23.55
N GLN A 132 16.79 -16.12 -24.74
CA GLN A 132 15.67 -15.21 -24.94
C GLN A 132 14.41 -15.67 -24.19
N LEU A 133 14.18 -16.97 -24.12
CA LEU A 133 13.03 -17.54 -23.42
C LEU A 133 13.23 -17.46 -21.90
N GLU A 134 14.45 -17.58 -21.42
CA GLU A 134 14.81 -17.35 -20.02
C GLU A 134 14.56 -15.89 -19.59
N GLU A 135 14.79 -14.93 -20.48
CA GLU A 135 14.43 -13.53 -20.21
C GLU A 135 12.92 -13.34 -20.11
N VAL A 136 12.15 -13.93 -21.02
CA VAL A 136 10.69 -13.93 -20.95
C VAL A 136 10.18 -14.58 -19.65
N ALA A 137 10.83 -15.67 -19.23
CA ALA A 137 10.50 -16.34 -17.96
C ALA A 137 10.74 -15.43 -16.75
N ALA A 138 11.87 -14.73 -16.74
CA ALA A 138 12.20 -13.76 -15.68
C ALA A 138 11.23 -12.57 -15.65
N ASP A 139 10.82 -12.08 -16.80
CA ASP A 139 9.82 -11.01 -16.93
C ASP A 139 8.44 -11.48 -16.43
N ASN A 140 8.05 -12.70 -16.78
CA ASN A 140 6.80 -13.30 -16.28
C ASN A 140 6.82 -13.41 -14.75
N LEU A 141 7.94 -13.87 -14.19
CA LEU A 141 8.10 -13.99 -12.73
C LEU A 141 7.97 -12.62 -12.06
N SER A 142 8.70 -11.63 -12.54
CA SER A 142 8.69 -10.27 -12.00
C SER A 142 7.29 -9.64 -12.08
N ARG A 143 6.62 -9.79 -13.21
CA ARG A 143 5.25 -9.30 -13.44
C ARG A 143 4.27 -9.97 -12.49
N TRP A 144 4.33 -11.29 -12.35
CA TRP A 144 3.47 -12.03 -11.44
C TRP A 144 3.67 -11.62 -9.98
N ILE A 145 4.92 -11.39 -9.54
CA ILE A 145 5.20 -10.93 -8.17
C ILE A 145 4.54 -9.57 -7.91
N ILE A 146 4.69 -8.63 -8.84
CA ILE A 146 4.10 -7.29 -8.70
C ILE A 146 2.56 -7.36 -8.70
N GLU A 147 1.95 -8.14 -9.60
CA GLU A 147 0.50 -8.35 -9.61
C GLU A 147 0.00 -9.00 -8.32
N SER A 148 0.73 -10.02 -7.82
CA SER A 148 0.40 -10.68 -6.56
C SER A 148 0.49 -9.71 -5.38
N ALA A 149 1.51 -8.87 -5.36
CA ALA A 149 1.67 -7.84 -4.34
C ALA A 149 0.51 -6.83 -4.39
N CYS A 150 0.11 -6.37 -5.58
CA CYS A 150 -1.07 -5.51 -5.75
C CYS A 150 -2.34 -6.16 -5.19
N ILE A 151 -2.59 -7.42 -5.53
CA ILE A 151 -3.76 -8.17 -5.06
C ILE A 151 -3.74 -8.31 -3.53
N GLN A 152 -2.59 -8.69 -2.95
CA GLN A 152 -2.42 -8.89 -1.52
C GLN A 152 -2.58 -7.59 -0.71
N MET A 153 -2.31 -6.44 -1.32
CA MET A 153 -2.52 -5.11 -0.74
C MET A 153 -3.93 -4.56 -1.00
N GLY A 154 -4.78 -5.29 -1.70
CA GLY A 154 -6.12 -4.83 -2.07
C GLY A 154 -6.13 -3.74 -3.14
N LEU A 155 -5.06 -3.60 -3.91
CA LEU A 155 -4.96 -2.68 -5.04
C LEU A 155 -5.60 -3.31 -6.28
N GLY A 156 -6.08 -2.47 -7.20
CA GLY A 156 -6.69 -2.97 -8.44
C GLY A 156 -5.66 -3.68 -9.35
N ALA A 157 -6.14 -4.58 -10.21
CA ALA A 157 -5.28 -5.31 -11.15
C ALA A 157 -4.54 -4.39 -12.14
N ASP A 158 -5.10 -3.21 -12.43
CA ASP A 158 -4.52 -2.20 -13.32
C ASP A 158 -3.65 -1.17 -12.57
N HIS A 159 -3.41 -1.39 -11.27
CA HIS A 159 -2.63 -0.48 -10.46
C HIS A 159 -1.15 -0.53 -10.85
N LEU A 160 -0.58 0.64 -11.13
CA LEU A 160 0.86 0.79 -11.32
C LEU A 160 1.53 0.89 -9.95
N MET A 161 2.14 -0.21 -9.52
CA MET A 161 2.81 -0.25 -8.23
C MET A 161 3.98 0.73 -8.20
N THR A 162 4.00 1.55 -7.16
CA THR A 162 5.11 2.45 -6.89
C THR A 162 6.16 1.79 -5.99
N LEU A 163 7.37 2.30 -6.01
CA LEU A 163 8.44 1.79 -5.15
C LEU A 163 8.12 1.87 -3.64
N PRO A 164 7.49 2.93 -3.11
CA PRO A 164 7.00 2.94 -1.72
C PRO A 164 6.00 1.83 -1.39
N GLU A 165 5.08 1.53 -2.30
CA GLU A 165 4.10 0.46 -2.12
C GLU A 165 4.77 -0.91 -2.10
N LEU A 166 5.74 -1.15 -3.00
CA LEU A 166 6.54 -2.38 -3.00
C LEU A 166 7.32 -2.54 -1.69
N CYS A 167 7.95 -1.47 -1.19
CA CYS A 167 8.63 -1.49 0.11
C CYS A 167 7.66 -1.80 1.24
N TRP A 168 6.45 -1.24 1.21
CA TRP A 168 5.42 -1.52 2.20
C TRP A 168 4.97 -2.98 2.17
N TRP A 169 4.72 -3.52 0.99
CA TRP A 169 4.42 -4.95 0.81
C TRP A 169 5.56 -5.82 1.34
N ALA A 170 6.81 -5.48 1.01
CA ALA A 170 7.99 -6.22 1.46
C ALA A 170 8.14 -6.18 3.00
N CYS A 171 7.77 -5.08 3.66
CA CYS A 171 7.71 -5.00 5.12
C CYS A 171 6.67 -5.96 5.71
N ILE A 172 5.45 -5.96 5.14
CA ILE A 172 4.35 -6.84 5.59
C ILE A 172 4.71 -8.32 5.43
N ARG A 173 5.46 -8.65 4.36
CA ARG A 173 5.88 -10.01 4.02
C ARG A 173 7.23 -10.42 4.61
N GLU A 174 7.85 -9.56 5.40
CA GLU A 174 9.14 -9.80 6.07
C GLU A 174 10.30 -10.10 5.09
N VAL A 175 10.25 -9.50 3.89
CA VAL A 175 11.30 -9.61 2.85
C VAL A 175 11.96 -8.28 2.53
N ILE A 176 11.76 -7.27 3.37
CA ILE A 176 12.31 -5.91 3.17
C ILE A 176 13.84 -5.88 3.22
N ASP A 177 14.46 -6.81 3.90
CA ASP A 177 15.92 -6.96 3.98
C ASP A 177 16.57 -7.32 2.63
N LEU A 178 15.78 -7.81 1.68
CA LEU A 178 16.23 -8.15 0.32
C LEU A 178 16.20 -6.95 -0.64
N ILE A 179 15.50 -5.86 -0.30
CA ILE A 179 15.51 -4.64 -1.12
C ILE A 179 16.87 -3.96 -0.96
N PRO A 180 17.55 -3.62 -2.07
CA PRO A 180 18.82 -2.90 -2.02
C PRO A 180 18.72 -1.51 -1.37
N GLU A 181 19.82 -1.03 -0.82
CA GLU A 181 19.86 0.26 -0.13
C GLU A 181 19.42 1.45 -0.99
N ALA A 182 19.84 1.50 -2.26
CA ALA A 182 19.56 2.65 -3.13
C ALA A 182 18.05 2.86 -3.39
N PRO A 183 17.24 1.85 -3.72
CA PRO A 183 15.78 1.96 -3.74
C PRO A 183 15.18 2.41 -2.40
N ALA A 184 15.65 1.85 -1.28
CA ALA A 184 15.16 2.22 0.05
C ALA A 184 15.43 3.71 0.37
N ARG A 185 16.63 4.19 0.11
CA ARG A 185 16.99 5.63 0.28
C ARG A 185 16.12 6.53 -0.60
N ARG A 186 15.83 6.11 -1.83
CA ARG A 186 14.94 6.86 -2.75
C ARG A 186 13.53 7.01 -2.18
N VAL A 187 12.95 5.95 -1.63
CA VAL A 187 11.64 5.97 -0.98
C VAL A 187 11.63 6.93 0.21
N LEU A 188 12.65 6.90 1.03
CA LEU A 188 12.80 7.74 2.22
C LEU A 188 13.26 9.17 1.92
N ARG A 189 13.47 9.50 0.64
CA ARG A 189 14.05 10.80 0.19
C ARG A 189 15.38 11.12 0.84
N MET A 190 16.14 10.08 1.19
CA MET A 190 17.48 10.21 1.73
C MET A 190 18.51 10.42 0.61
N PRO A 191 19.63 11.11 0.85
CA PRO A 191 20.68 11.21 -0.14
C PRO A 191 21.19 9.83 -0.56
N VAL A 192 21.22 9.59 -1.88
CA VAL A 192 21.83 8.37 -2.42
C VAL A 192 23.34 8.59 -2.44
N GLU A 193 24.09 7.73 -1.77
CA GLU A 193 25.55 7.76 -1.83
C GLU A 193 26.01 7.42 -3.24
N LYS A 194 26.82 8.29 -3.82
CA LYS A 194 27.42 8.00 -5.12
C LYS A 194 28.44 6.89 -4.92
N PRO A 195 28.42 5.83 -5.77
CA PRO A 195 29.45 4.81 -5.71
C PRO A 195 30.81 5.50 -5.87
N ALA A 196 31.76 5.16 -5.03
CA ALA A 196 33.11 5.68 -5.14
C ALA A 196 33.72 5.24 -6.48
N THR A 197 34.06 6.19 -7.31
CA THR A 197 34.70 5.95 -8.60
C THR A 197 36.21 6.16 -8.41
N GLY A 198 36.94 5.06 -8.30
CA GLY A 198 38.42 5.10 -8.20
C GLY A 198 38.95 3.95 -7.34
N PRO A 199 40.29 3.77 -7.31
CA PRO A 199 40.91 2.80 -6.44
C PRO A 199 40.69 3.21 -4.97
N MET A 200 40.12 2.30 -4.18
CA MET A 200 39.90 2.44 -2.75
C MET A 200 40.72 1.42 -1.97
N LEU A 201 41.10 1.75 -0.75
CA LEU A 201 41.66 0.80 0.18
C LEU A 201 40.53 -0.16 0.62
N GLU A 202 40.87 -1.44 0.77
CA GLU A 202 39.90 -2.47 1.18
C GLU A 202 39.23 -2.15 2.52
N ALA A 203 39.92 -1.45 3.41
CA ALA A 203 39.40 -0.96 4.70
C ALA A 203 38.33 0.14 4.56
N ASP A 204 38.26 0.82 3.42
CA ASP A 204 37.28 1.90 3.14
C ASP A 204 36.05 1.41 2.36
N ILE A 205 36.00 0.12 2.03
CA ILE A 205 34.88 -0.50 1.36
C ILE A 205 33.79 -0.77 2.40
N ASN A 206 32.81 0.12 2.45
CA ASN A 206 31.60 -0.16 3.24
C ASN A 206 30.74 -1.21 2.52
N PRO A 207 30.36 -2.30 3.19
CA PRO A 207 29.43 -3.25 2.61
C PRO A 207 28.09 -2.58 2.32
N ALA A 208 27.43 -2.98 1.23
CA ALA A 208 26.08 -2.49 0.92
C ALA A 208 25.14 -2.77 2.11
N ARG A 209 24.50 -1.73 2.61
CA ARG A 209 23.57 -1.82 3.74
C ARG A 209 22.25 -2.39 3.28
N ALA A 210 21.64 -3.23 4.10
CA ALA A 210 20.30 -3.73 3.85
C ALA A 210 19.25 -2.61 4.00
N ALA A 211 18.18 -2.66 3.23
CA ALA A 211 17.08 -1.68 3.32
C ALA A 211 16.51 -1.56 4.74
N ARG A 212 16.49 -2.65 5.50
CA ARG A 212 16.07 -2.68 6.91
C ARG A 212 16.86 -1.70 7.78
N GLU A 213 18.18 -1.64 7.64
CA GLU A 213 19.04 -0.76 8.43
C GLU A 213 18.77 0.71 8.10
N VAL A 214 18.60 1.03 6.81
CA VAL A 214 18.26 2.38 6.34
C VAL A 214 16.91 2.82 6.88
N ILE A 215 15.92 1.93 6.90
CA ILE A 215 14.59 2.21 7.44
C ILE A 215 14.66 2.40 8.95
N GLN A 216 15.42 1.59 9.68
CA GLN A 216 15.61 1.74 11.12
C GLN A 216 16.24 3.09 11.48
N GLU A 217 17.28 3.50 10.76
CA GLU A 217 17.93 4.82 10.94
C GLU A 217 16.92 5.96 10.73
N ALA A 218 16.11 5.88 9.66
CA ALA A 218 15.08 6.87 9.39
C ALA A 218 14.01 6.90 10.50
N VAL A 219 13.56 5.75 11.00
CA VAL A 219 12.60 5.65 12.11
C VAL A 219 13.17 6.21 13.40
N GLU A 220 14.44 5.96 13.71
CA GLU A 220 15.09 6.51 14.90
C GLU A 220 15.20 8.02 14.83
N SER A 221 15.55 8.58 13.67
CA SER A 221 15.59 10.03 13.46
C SER A 221 14.21 10.68 13.66
N VAL A 222 13.14 10.04 13.20
CA VAL A 222 11.75 10.50 13.38
C VAL A 222 11.32 10.39 14.85
N LYS A 223 11.71 9.34 15.57
CA LYS A 223 11.42 9.22 17.01
C LYS A 223 11.99 10.38 17.83
N GLN A 224 13.17 10.86 17.49
CA GLN A 224 13.78 12.00 18.16
C GLN A 224 13.00 13.31 17.96
N VAL A 225 12.37 13.48 16.79
CA VAL A 225 11.55 14.66 16.48
C VAL A 225 10.16 14.55 17.13
N MET A 226 9.63 13.33 17.28
CA MET A 226 8.29 13.06 17.83
C MET A 226 8.27 12.81 19.34
N THR A 227 9.33 13.05 20.09
CA THR A 227 9.24 13.19 21.54
C THR A 227 8.50 14.48 21.89
N ILE A 228 7.20 14.52 21.57
CA ILE A 228 6.27 15.38 22.28
C ILE A 228 6.44 14.97 23.75
N LYS A 229 6.91 15.90 24.60
CA LYS A 229 6.81 15.72 26.04
C LYS A 229 5.34 15.54 26.35
N ALA A 230 4.85 14.30 26.33
CA ALA A 230 3.58 13.99 26.92
C ALA A 230 3.73 14.34 28.38
N ASP A 231 2.94 15.29 28.86
CA ASP A 231 2.86 15.59 30.28
C ASP A 231 2.53 14.28 30.99
N PRO A 232 3.43 13.69 31.77
CA PRO A 232 3.21 12.41 32.43
C PRO A 232 2.02 12.44 33.41
N ASP A 233 1.56 13.64 33.79
CA ASP A 233 0.48 13.83 34.73
C ASP A 233 -0.91 14.03 34.14
N SER A 234 -1.05 13.99 32.81
CA SER A 234 -2.36 14.13 32.15
C SER A 234 -2.88 12.81 31.59
N PRO A 235 -3.70 12.06 32.33
CA PRO A 235 -4.42 10.91 31.78
C PRO A 235 -5.45 11.29 30.72
N GLN A 236 -5.59 12.59 30.42
CA GLN A 236 -6.51 13.12 29.42
C GLN A 236 -6.00 12.95 27.99
N SER A 237 -4.71 12.77 27.79
CA SER A 237 -4.08 12.60 26.46
C SER A 237 -4.50 11.30 25.76
N PHE A 238 -5.00 10.30 26.50
CA PHE A 238 -5.45 9.01 25.97
C PHE A 238 -6.97 8.90 25.77
N MET A 239 -7.72 9.96 26.02
CA MET A 239 -9.17 9.95 25.85
C MET A 239 -9.60 10.61 24.56
N ALA A 240 -10.39 9.90 23.74
CA ALA A 240 -11.00 10.44 22.53
C ALA A 240 -11.92 11.66 22.80
N ARG A 241 -12.36 11.84 24.06
CA ARG A 241 -13.05 13.02 24.57
C ARG A 241 -12.47 13.37 25.93
N PRO A 242 -11.67 14.45 26.05
CA PRO A 242 -11.14 14.87 27.35
C PRO A 242 -12.30 15.17 28.32
N LYS A 243 -12.25 14.61 29.49
CA LYS A 243 -13.22 14.92 30.56
C LYS A 243 -13.04 16.38 30.94
N ARG A 244 -14.14 17.11 31.07
CA ARG A 244 -14.10 18.47 31.57
C ARG A 244 -13.53 18.46 32.98
N LEU A 245 -12.62 19.41 33.30
CA LEU A 245 -12.05 19.55 34.63
C LEU A 245 -13.16 19.74 35.64
N ARG A 246 -13.15 18.96 36.72
CA ARG A 246 -14.10 19.11 37.83
C ARG A 246 -13.81 20.43 38.54
N TRP A 247 -14.86 21.25 38.68
CA TRP A 247 -14.78 22.42 39.56
C TRP A 247 -14.93 21.98 41.01
N ASN A 248 -13.90 22.18 41.83
CA ASN A 248 -13.85 21.86 43.26
C ASN A 248 -13.92 23.16 44.05
N ASN A 249 -14.84 23.23 44.98
CA ASN A 249 -14.96 24.38 45.91
C ASN A 249 -15.39 23.94 47.30
N GLU A 250 -14.39 23.65 48.14
CA GLU A 250 -14.63 23.22 49.52
C GLU A 250 -15.41 24.24 50.34
N LYS A 251 -15.26 25.54 50.09
CA LYS A 251 -16.01 26.59 50.80
C LYS A 251 -17.49 26.48 50.50
N TYR A 252 -17.82 26.23 49.24
CA TYR A 252 -19.20 26.07 48.80
C TYR A 252 -19.82 24.78 49.37
N THR A 253 -19.14 23.67 49.30
CA THR A 253 -19.64 22.38 49.83
C THR A 253 -19.80 22.42 51.35
N ARG A 254 -18.91 23.10 52.10
CA ARG A 254 -19.08 23.36 53.54
C ARG A 254 -20.29 24.25 53.82
N TRP A 255 -20.52 25.27 53.02
CA TRP A 255 -21.70 26.13 53.15
C TRP A 255 -22.99 25.33 52.87
N VAL A 256 -23.03 24.48 51.85
CA VAL A 256 -24.16 23.59 51.53
C VAL A 256 -24.45 22.65 52.69
N LYS A 257 -23.41 22.11 53.36
CA LYS A 257 -23.56 21.19 54.50
C LYS A 257 -24.29 21.78 55.69
N VAL A 258 -24.20 23.08 55.91
CA VAL A 258 -24.90 23.76 57.02
C VAL A 258 -26.30 24.26 56.64
N GLN A 259 -26.75 24.03 55.40
CA GLN A 259 -28.13 24.35 55.01
C GLN A 259 -29.11 23.26 55.45
N PRO A 260 -30.38 23.56 55.61
CA PRO A 260 -31.38 22.54 55.89
C PRO A 260 -31.54 21.58 54.71
N CYS A 261 -31.85 20.33 54.98
CA CYS A 261 -32.12 19.31 53.97
C CYS A 261 -33.21 19.77 53.00
N ALA A 262 -32.92 19.70 51.69
CA ALA A 262 -33.81 20.12 50.62
C ALA A 262 -35.13 19.32 50.56
N CYS A 263 -35.18 18.13 51.16
CA CYS A 263 -36.37 17.28 51.14
C CYS A 263 -37.24 17.43 52.41
N CYS A 264 -36.64 17.48 53.60
CA CYS A 264 -37.38 17.39 54.84
C CYS A 264 -37.13 18.55 55.81
N ASN A 265 -36.32 19.51 55.42
CA ASN A 265 -35.98 20.71 56.17
C ASN A 265 -35.29 20.45 57.57
N LYS A 266 -34.84 19.22 57.83
CA LYS A 266 -33.98 18.86 58.95
C LYS A 266 -32.53 19.25 58.65
N PRO A 267 -31.64 19.26 59.70
CA PRO A 267 -30.20 19.46 59.40
C PRO A 267 -29.69 18.45 58.36
N ALA A 268 -28.91 18.91 57.36
CA ALA A 268 -28.28 18.04 56.38
C ALA A 268 -27.05 17.36 56.98
N ASP A 269 -26.82 16.12 56.59
CA ASP A 269 -25.63 15.36 57.01
C ASP A 269 -24.45 15.61 56.07
N ASP A 270 -24.66 15.51 54.77
CA ASP A 270 -23.62 15.68 53.77
C ASP A 270 -24.09 16.40 52.49
N PRO A 271 -23.19 17.15 51.84
CA PRO A 271 -23.46 17.73 50.52
C PRO A 271 -23.53 16.64 49.48
N HIS A 272 -24.69 16.41 48.88
CA HIS A 272 -24.95 15.34 47.94
C HIS A 272 -24.83 15.81 46.49
N HIS A 273 -23.94 15.19 45.71
CA HIS A 273 -23.77 15.52 44.30
C HIS A 273 -24.92 14.97 43.46
N ILE A 274 -25.55 15.80 42.65
CA ILE A 274 -26.64 15.42 41.79
C ILE A 274 -26.05 14.59 40.59
N ILE A 275 -26.52 13.34 40.48
CA ILE A 275 -26.13 12.43 39.41
C ILE A 275 -27.08 12.66 38.23
N GLY A 276 -26.53 12.85 37.02
CA GLY A 276 -27.32 12.92 35.77
C GLY A 276 -27.29 14.25 35.02
N HIS A 277 -26.70 15.31 35.57
CA HIS A 277 -26.51 16.58 34.85
C HIS A 277 -25.19 16.64 34.07
N GLY A 278 -24.85 15.57 33.30
CA GLY A 278 -23.84 15.60 32.23
C GLY A 278 -22.38 15.55 32.67
N GLN A 279 -22.05 15.49 33.94
CA GLN A 279 -20.67 15.52 34.42
C GLN A 279 -20.33 14.44 35.49
N GLY A 280 -21.26 13.58 35.84
CA GLY A 280 -21.02 12.45 36.71
C GLY A 280 -21.37 11.15 36.03
N GLY A 281 -20.44 10.21 35.99
CA GLY A 281 -20.64 8.83 35.54
C GLY A 281 -20.07 7.86 36.54
N MET A 282 -20.21 6.56 36.33
CA MET A 282 -19.63 5.53 37.20
C MET A 282 -18.14 5.82 37.45
N GLY A 283 -17.77 6.09 38.71
CA GLY A 283 -16.38 6.40 39.11
C GLY A 283 -15.94 7.87 38.97
N THR A 284 -16.83 8.81 38.60
CA THR A 284 -16.50 10.23 38.57
C THR A 284 -17.46 11.06 39.38
N LYS A 285 -16.92 11.93 40.25
CA LYS A 285 -17.74 12.89 41.03
C LYS A 285 -18.13 14.06 40.11
N ALA A 286 -19.38 14.55 40.23
CA ALA A 286 -19.84 15.75 39.56
C ALA A 286 -19.12 17.02 40.06
N HIS A 287 -19.26 18.16 39.38
CA HIS A 287 -18.79 19.44 39.88
C HIS A 287 -19.44 19.80 41.20
N ASP A 288 -18.69 20.43 42.12
CA ASP A 288 -19.23 20.90 43.39
C ASP A 288 -20.34 21.97 43.24
N LEU A 289 -20.51 22.52 42.05
CA LEU A 289 -21.64 23.41 41.74
C LEU A 289 -23.00 22.67 41.77
N PHE A 290 -23.01 21.35 41.54
CA PHE A 290 -24.23 20.52 41.51
C PHE A 290 -24.36 19.70 42.78
N VAL A 291 -24.39 20.40 43.91
CA VAL A 291 -24.50 19.81 45.24
C VAL A 291 -25.72 20.34 45.94
N ILE A 292 -26.49 19.46 46.57
CA ILE A 292 -27.65 19.81 47.38
C ILE A 292 -27.47 19.27 48.79
N PRO A 293 -28.04 19.96 49.83
CA PRO A 293 -28.04 19.48 51.19
C PRO A 293 -29.08 18.36 51.37
N LEU A 294 -28.64 17.18 51.78
CA LEU A 294 -29.53 16.06 52.13
C LEU A 294 -29.16 15.48 53.51
N CYS A 295 -30.15 14.94 54.21
CA CYS A 295 -29.98 14.15 55.45
C CYS A 295 -29.85 12.66 55.16
#